data_6e80d776f82712cd0244f937e791df55
#
_entry.id   6e80d776f82712cd0244f937e791df55
#
_cell.length_a   1.000
_cell.length_b   1.000
_cell.length_c   1.000
_cell.angle_alpha   90.00
_cell.angle_beta   90.00
_cell.angle_gamma   90.00
#
_symmetry.space_group_name_H-M   'P 1'
#
loop_
_entity.id
_entity.type
_entity.pdbx_description
1 polymer ?
#
loop_
_entity_poly.entity_id
_entity_poly.type
_entity_poly.pdbx_seq_one_letter_code
_entity_poly.pdbx_strand_id
1 'polypeptide(L)'
;MLKASLIEVLLRGIPESLILAWGIYVLCSKKIDINLYLFTSFLVVISMFFIRLLPIAYGVHTSLGIIMIIIITSFVNNIPVIKAISSTLILMILLSICEWLNIVILENLFMINLQKAFSIPLQKNLYGIPSLILLALIIYVIQLYVNKRNKLS
;
A
#
# COMPACT_ATOMS: atom_id res chain seq x y z
N MET A 1 -15.90 0.03 17.73
CA MET A 1 -15.39 0.66 16.48
C MET A 1 -13.90 1.03 16.56
N LEU A 2 -13.44 1.85 17.52
CA LEU A 2 -12.02 2.26 17.64
C LEU A 2 -11.01 1.11 17.75
N LYS A 3 -11.31 0.03 18.51
CA LYS A 3 -10.41 -1.13 18.66
C LYS A 3 -10.25 -1.90 17.35
N ALA A 4 -11.29 -2.06 16.55
CA ALA A 4 -11.21 -2.72 15.25
C ALA A 4 -10.37 -1.91 14.26
N SER A 5 -10.50 -0.59 14.24
CA SER A 5 -9.70 0.28 13.38
C SER A 5 -8.22 0.32 13.76
N LEU A 6 -7.87 0.24 15.05
CA LEU A 6 -6.48 0.16 15.51
C LEU A 6 -5.81 -1.15 15.08
N ILE A 7 -6.51 -2.28 15.23
CA ILE A 7 -6.02 -3.60 14.81
C ILE A 7 -5.82 -3.63 13.29
N GLU A 8 -6.73 -3.06 12.52
CA GLU A 8 -6.60 -2.94 11.07
C GLU A 8 -5.36 -2.12 10.66
N VAL A 9 -5.12 -1.00 11.34
CA VAL A 9 -3.96 -0.16 11.07
C VAL A 9 -2.65 -0.88 11.43
N LEU A 10 -2.60 -1.57 12.56
CA LEU A 10 -1.41 -2.30 12.97
C LEU A 10 -1.09 -3.50 12.07
N LEU A 11 -2.09 -4.33 11.76
CA LEU A 11 -1.87 -5.57 11.00
C LEU A 11 -1.71 -5.35 9.51
N ARG A 12 -2.42 -4.39 8.94
CA ARG A 12 -2.43 -4.15 7.50
C ARG A 12 -1.85 -2.79 7.12
N GLY A 13 -2.21 -1.71 7.82
CA GLY A 13 -1.81 -0.35 7.48
C GLY A 13 -0.30 -0.13 7.54
N ILE A 14 0.39 -0.69 8.55
CA ILE A 14 1.86 -0.57 8.67
C ILE A 14 2.57 -1.30 7.52
N PRO A 15 2.38 -2.61 7.29
CA PRO A 15 3.06 -3.27 6.17
C PRO A 15 2.67 -2.69 4.82
N GLU A 16 1.41 -2.30 4.61
CA GLU A 16 0.96 -1.66 3.37
C GLU A 16 1.70 -0.35 3.11
N SER A 17 1.81 0.54 4.11
CA SER A 17 2.51 1.82 3.96
C SER A 17 4.00 1.66 3.69
N LEU A 18 4.65 0.68 4.34
CA LEU A 18 6.05 0.35 4.08
C LEU A 18 6.26 -0.13 2.65
N ILE A 19 5.40 -1.02 2.15
CA ILE A 19 5.48 -1.54 0.79
C ILE A 19 5.21 -0.44 -0.24
N LEU A 20 4.21 0.42 0.00
CA LEU A 20 3.89 1.54 -0.89
C LEU A 20 5.02 2.56 -0.93
N ALA A 21 5.57 2.96 0.21
CA ALA A 21 6.72 3.85 0.26
C ALA A 21 7.92 3.27 -0.50
N TRP A 22 8.24 1.99 -0.28
CA TRP A 22 9.29 1.29 -1.02
C TRP A 22 9.03 1.29 -2.53
N GLY A 23 7.82 0.96 -2.96
CA GLY A 23 7.43 0.98 -4.36
C GLY A 23 7.62 2.34 -5.03
N ILE A 24 7.28 3.44 -4.32
CA ILE A 24 7.49 4.80 -4.84
C ILE A 24 8.99 5.09 -5.04
N TYR A 25 9.85 4.72 -4.07
CA TYR A 25 11.29 4.89 -4.23
C TYR A 25 11.84 4.11 -5.43
N VAL A 26 11.37 2.87 -5.63
CA VAL A 26 11.78 2.01 -6.75
C VAL A 26 11.33 2.61 -8.08
N LEU A 27 10.05 2.99 -8.21
CA LEU A 27 9.50 3.55 -9.46
C LEU A 27 10.10 4.92 -9.80
N CYS A 28 10.45 5.71 -8.78
CA CYS A 28 11.13 7.01 -8.97
C CYS A 28 12.65 6.87 -9.16
N SER A 29 13.20 5.65 -9.11
CA SER A 29 14.65 5.38 -9.17
C SER A 29 15.43 6.20 -8.14
N LYS A 30 14.84 6.46 -6.98
CA LYS A 30 15.44 7.23 -5.90
C LYS A 30 16.17 6.31 -4.93
N LYS A 31 17.36 6.72 -4.47
CA LYS A 31 18.07 6.00 -3.41
C LYS A 31 17.27 6.06 -2.12
N ILE A 32 17.17 4.91 -1.45
CA ILE A 32 16.44 4.79 -0.18
C ILE A 32 17.30 5.39 0.93
N ASP A 33 16.81 6.46 1.54
CA ASP A 33 17.27 6.97 2.81
C ASP A 33 16.36 6.38 3.90
N ILE A 34 16.92 5.53 4.75
CA ILE A 34 16.15 4.78 5.75
C ILE A 34 15.36 5.70 6.68
N ASN A 35 15.93 6.83 7.08
CA ASN A 35 15.27 7.77 7.98
C ASN A 35 14.06 8.42 7.30
N LEU A 36 14.23 8.92 6.08
CA LEU A 36 13.14 9.50 5.30
C LEU A 36 12.09 8.46 4.91
N TYR A 37 12.51 7.24 4.58
CA TYR A 37 11.63 6.13 4.26
C TYR A 37 10.72 5.76 5.44
N LEU A 38 11.29 5.56 6.62
CA LEU A 38 10.51 5.25 7.83
C LEU A 38 9.61 6.41 8.23
N PHE A 39 10.10 7.64 8.14
CA PHE A 39 9.30 8.84 8.44
C PHE A 39 8.12 8.98 7.48
N THR A 40 8.34 8.78 6.18
CA THR A 40 7.28 8.78 5.17
C THR A 40 6.23 7.71 5.44
N SER A 41 6.67 6.47 5.71
CA SER A 41 5.76 5.36 6.01
C SER A 41 4.93 5.64 7.25
N PHE A 42 5.54 6.20 8.29
CA PHE A 42 4.84 6.59 9.54
C PHE A 42 3.78 7.67 9.29
N LEU A 43 4.12 8.71 8.52
CA LEU A 43 3.15 9.76 8.14
C LEU A 43 1.99 9.20 7.32
N VAL A 44 2.26 8.27 6.41
CA VAL A 44 1.21 7.63 5.61
C VAL A 44 0.27 6.82 6.50
N VAL A 45 0.79 6.02 7.45
CA VAL A 45 -0.04 5.26 8.40
C VAL A 45 -0.95 6.19 9.22
N ILE A 46 -0.38 7.26 9.78
CA ILE A 46 -1.14 8.23 10.59
C ILE A 46 -2.22 8.88 9.74
N SER A 47 -1.88 9.35 8.55
CA SER A 47 -2.85 9.98 7.64
C SER A 47 -3.98 9.03 7.27
N MET A 48 -3.68 7.78 6.94
CA MET A 48 -4.68 6.76 6.66
C MET A 48 -5.56 6.44 7.87
N PHE A 49 -4.99 6.43 9.07
CA PHE A 49 -5.76 6.25 10.30
C PHE A 49 -6.79 7.37 10.48
N PHE A 50 -6.37 8.64 10.36
CA PHE A 50 -7.28 9.79 10.49
C PHE A 50 -8.36 9.79 9.39
N ILE A 51 -8.00 9.49 8.14
CA ILE A 51 -8.95 9.41 7.04
C ILE A 51 -10.03 8.35 7.33
N ARG A 52 -9.65 7.19 7.90
CA ARG A 52 -10.61 6.12 8.24
C ARG A 52 -11.54 6.47 9.40
N LEU A 53 -11.20 7.45 10.23
CA LEU A 53 -12.08 7.95 11.30
C LEU A 53 -13.17 8.89 10.78
N LEU A 54 -13.02 9.43 9.57
CA LEU A 54 -14.01 10.33 8.99
C LEU A 54 -15.27 9.55 8.56
N PRO A 55 -16.48 10.07 8.85
CA PRO A 55 -17.75 9.44 8.46
C PRO A 55 -18.07 9.71 6.98
N ILE A 56 -17.22 9.22 6.06
CA ILE A 56 -17.33 9.45 4.61
C ILE A 56 -17.48 8.13 3.86
N ALA A 57 -17.99 8.19 2.62
CA ALA A 57 -18.18 7.01 1.78
C ALA A 57 -16.86 6.31 1.45
N TYR A 58 -16.90 4.98 1.31
CA TYR A 58 -15.71 4.12 1.15
C TYR A 58 -14.78 4.57 -0.01
N GLY A 59 -15.33 4.97 -1.17
CA GLY A 59 -14.55 5.46 -2.30
C GLY A 59 -13.78 6.76 -2.01
N VAL A 60 -14.34 7.64 -1.19
CA VAL A 60 -13.72 8.92 -0.80
C VAL A 60 -12.51 8.68 0.09
N HIS A 61 -12.54 7.68 0.98
CA HIS A 61 -11.37 7.30 1.79
C HIS A 61 -10.15 6.95 0.93
N THR A 62 -10.37 6.16 -0.13
CA THR A 62 -9.31 5.76 -1.05
C THR A 62 -8.74 6.96 -1.82
N SER A 63 -9.61 7.82 -2.33
CA SER A 63 -9.19 9.03 -3.05
C SER A 63 -8.38 9.99 -2.17
N LEU A 64 -8.84 10.25 -0.94
CA LEU A 64 -8.10 11.06 0.03
C LEU A 64 -6.76 10.41 0.41
N GLY A 65 -6.73 9.09 0.56
CA GLY A 65 -5.51 8.34 0.82
C GLY A 65 -4.47 8.52 -0.28
N ILE A 66 -4.87 8.41 -1.54
CA ILE A 66 -3.99 8.64 -2.70
C ILE A 66 -3.42 10.06 -2.68
N ILE A 67 -4.28 11.06 -2.47
CA ILE A 67 -3.86 12.48 -2.40
C ILE A 67 -2.83 12.67 -1.27
N MET A 68 -3.08 12.12 -0.09
CA MET A 68 -2.17 12.24 1.05
C MET A 68 -0.82 11.57 0.79
N ILE A 69 -0.79 10.39 0.17
CA ILE A 69 0.46 9.72 -0.21
C ILE A 69 1.27 10.60 -1.19
N ILE A 70 0.61 11.18 -2.19
CA ILE A 70 1.26 12.07 -3.17
C ILE A 70 1.86 13.29 -2.47
N ILE A 71 1.11 13.94 -1.59
CA ILE A 71 1.57 15.11 -0.83
C ILE A 71 2.78 14.74 0.02
N ILE A 72 2.66 13.69 0.85
CA ILE A 72 3.73 13.27 1.77
C ILE A 72 4.98 12.91 0.99
N THR A 73 4.87 12.12 -0.08
CA THR A 73 6.02 11.69 -0.87
C THR A 73 6.67 12.83 -1.64
N SER A 74 5.89 13.78 -2.12
CA SER A 74 6.44 14.95 -2.81
C SER A 74 7.17 15.89 -1.86
N PHE A 75 6.57 16.22 -0.71
CA PHE A 75 7.17 17.18 0.24
C PHE A 75 8.29 16.57 1.06
N VAL A 76 8.08 15.38 1.64
CA VAL A 76 9.08 14.75 2.54
C VAL A 76 10.27 14.21 1.75
N ASN A 77 10.00 13.56 0.64
CA ASN A 77 11.05 12.90 -0.15
C ASN A 77 11.58 13.78 -1.28
N ASN A 78 11.13 15.02 -1.44
CA ASN A 78 11.50 15.88 -2.56
C ASN A 78 11.39 15.18 -3.93
N ILE A 79 10.32 14.42 -4.13
CA ILE A 79 10.01 13.75 -5.40
C ILE A 79 9.16 14.71 -6.23
N PRO A 80 9.49 14.95 -7.52
CA PRO A 80 8.65 15.78 -8.39
C PRO A 80 7.21 15.29 -8.39
N VAL A 81 6.24 16.21 -8.23
CA VAL A 81 4.80 15.90 -8.07
C VAL A 81 4.30 14.95 -9.16
N ILE A 82 4.70 15.17 -10.43
CA ILE A 82 4.31 14.33 -11.56
C ILE A 82 4.78 12.87 -11.36
N LYS A 83 6.02 12.68 -10.88
CA LYS A 83 6.53 11.32 -10.57
C LYS A 83 5.83 10.71 -9.36
N ALA A 84 5.51 11.51 -8.33
CA ALA A 84 4.76 11.06 -7.16
C ALA A 84 3.35 10.61 -7.57
N ILE A 85 2.64 11.37 -8.41
CA ILE A 85 1.32 11.00 -8.93
C ILE A 85 1.41 9.69 -9.72
N SER A 86 2.29 9.63 -10.72
CA SER A 86 2.40 8.44 -11.59
C SER A 86 2.76 7.18 -10.81
N SER A 87 3.74 7.26 -9.91
CA SER A 87 4.16 6.11 -9.09
C SER A 87 3.07 5.67 -8.12
N THR A 88 2.39 6.60 -7.47
CA THR A 88 1.29 6.27 -6.54
C THR A 88 0.13 5.60 -7.28
N LEU A 89 -0.28 6.12 -8.44
CA LEU A 89 -1.35 5.52 -9.24
C LEU A 89 -0.99 4.12 -9.74
N ILE A 90 0.23 3.92 -10.23
CA ILE A 90 0.71 2.59 -10.66
C ILE A 90 0.65 1.61 -9.48
N LEU A 91 1.13 2.00 -8.30
CA LEU A 91 1.10 1.14 -7.12
C LEU A 91 -0.31 0.81 -6.65
N MET A 92 -1.24 1.78 -6.71
CA MET A 92 -2.64 1.54 -6.36
C MET A 92 -3.32 0.58 -7.32
N ILE A 93 -3.04 0.67 -8.62
CA ILE A 93 -3.53 -0.29 -9.61
C ILE A 93 -2.94 -1.68 -9.33
N LEU A 94 -1.63 -1.79 -9.09
CA LEU A 94 -0.99 -3.06 -8.77
C LEU A 94 -1.55 -3.68 -7.48
N LEU A 95 -1.75 -2.87 -6.44
CA LEU A 95 -2.37 -3.31 -5.19
C LEU A 95 -3.77 -3.87 -5.43
N SER A 96 -4.60 -3.16 -6.21
CA SER A 96 -5.96 -3.60 -6.54
C SER A 96 -5.96 -4.92 -7.31
N ILE A 97 -5.04 -5.11 -8.24
CA ILE A 97 -4.87 -6.37 -8.97
C ILE A 97 -4.45 -7.50 -8.02
N CYS A 98 -3.48 -7.24 -7.13
CA CYS A 98 -3.05 -8.22 -6.13
C CYS A 98 -4.18 -8.62 -5.17
N GLU A 99 -5.00 -7.66 -4.74
CA GLU A 99 -6.15 -7.92 -3.89
C GLU A 99 -7.21 -8.75 -4.61
N TRP A 100 -7.50 -8.42 -5.86
CA TRP A 100 -8.44 -9.19 -6.69
C TRP A 100 -7.96 -10.64 -6.88
N LEU A 101 -6.69 -10.82 -7.26
CA LEU A 101 -6.08 -12.16 -7.39
C LEU A 101 -6.16 -12.95 -6.08
N ASN A 102 -5.87 -12.29 -4.96
CA ASN A 102 -5.93 -12.92 -3.65
C ASN A 102 -7.36 -13.39 -3.32
N ILE A 103 -8.38 -12.59 -3.62
CA ILE A 103 -9.79 -12.96 -3.44
C ILE A 103 -10.14 -14.18 -4.28
N VAL A 104 -9.77 -14.19 -5.57
CA VAL A 104 -10.00 -15.32 -6.47
C VAL A 104 -9.34 -16.60 -5.97
N ILE A 105 -8.12 -16.52 -5.46
CA ILE A 105 -7.40 -17.66 -4.88
C ILE A 105 -8.11 -18.18 -3.62
N LEU A 106 -8.55 -17.30 -2.73
CA LEU A 106 -9.23 -17.67 -1.49
C LEU A 106 -10.57 -18.35 -1.77
N GLU A 107 -11.33 -17.88 -2.74
CA GLU A 107 -12.62 -18.49 -3.11
C GLU A 107 -12.45 -19.84 -3.80
N ASN A 108 -11.57 -19.92 -4.81
CA ASN A 108 -11.50 -21.10 -5.68
C ASN A 108 -10.59 -22.21 -5.14
N LEU A 109 -9.46 -21.86 -4.48
CA LEU A 109 -8.54 -22.88 -3.94
C LEU A 109 -8.89 -23.30 -2.51
N PHE A 110 -9.24 -22.32 -1.67
CA PHE A 110 -9.48 -22.59 -0.25
C PHE A 110 -10.97 -22.76 0.09
N MET A 111 -11.88 -22.56 -0.87
CA MET A 111 -13.33 -22.66 -0.69
C MET A 111 -13.83 -21.87 0.53
N ILE A 112 -13.17 -20.76 0.85
CA ILE A 112 -13.50 -19.92 2.00
C ILE A 112 -14.76 -19.13 1.68
N ASN A 113 -15.76 -19.22 2.54
CA ASN A 113 -16.94 -18.37 2.44
C ASN A 113 -16.59 -16.93 2.85
N LEU A 114 -16.30 -16.06 1.85
CA LEU A 114 -15.85 -14.68 2.06
C LEU A 114 -16.85 -13.85 2.86
N GLN A 115 -18.16 -14.12 2.75
CA GLN A 115 -19.17 -13.39 3.52
C GLN A 115 -18.99 -13.60 5.03
N LYS A 116 -18.65 -14.83 5.44
CA LYS A 116 -18.35 -15.15 6.85
C LYS A 116 -16.96 -14.66 7.27
N ALA A 117 -15.98 -14.81 6.39
CA ALA A 117 -14.58 -14.38 6.68
C ALA A 117 -14.46 -12.86 6.83
N PHE A 118 -15.19 -12.10 6.02
CA PHE A 118 -15.13 -10.62 6.06
C PHE A 118 -16.06 -10.00 7.13
N SER A 119 -16.91 -10.77 7.76
CA SER A 119 -17.71 -10.29 8.91
C SER A 119 -16.86 -10.02 10.16
N ILE A 120 -15.70 -10.67 10.27
CA ILE A 120 -14.77 -10.50 11.39
C ILE A 120 -13.58 -9.64 10.92
N PRO A 121 -13.38 -8.43 11.48
CA PRO A 121 -12.33 -7.51 11.05
C PRO A 121 -10.91 -8.10 11.07
N LEU A 122 -10.62 -8.95 12.07
CA LEU A 122 -9.33 -9.62 12.21
C LEU A 122 -9.07 -10.61 11.06
N GLN A 123 -10.08 -11.43 10.71
CA GLN A 123 -9.97 -12.40 9.62
C GLN A 123 -9.83 -11.72 8.26
N LYS A 124 -10.60 -10.65 8.02
CA LYS A 124 -10.50 -9.83 6.80
C LYS A 124 -9.06 -9.33 6.59
N ASN A 125 -8.41 -8.86 7.65
CA ASN A 125 -7.05 -8.34 7.56
C ASN A 125 -6.02 -9.43 7.35
N LEU A 126 -6.16 -10.59 8.02
CA LEU A 126 -5.28 -11.76 7.83
C LEU A 126 -5.37 -12.29 6.39
N TYR A 127 -6.57 -12.41 5.85
CA TYR A 127 -6.78 -12.83 4.45
C TYR A 127 -6.29 -11.78 3.43
N GLY A 128 -6.07 -10.54 3.84
CA GLY A 128 -5.47 -9.50 3.02
C GLY A 128 -3.93 -9.50 2.98
N ILE A 129 -3.25 -10.21 3.90
CA ILE A 129 -1.77 -10.26 3.95
C ILE A 129 -1.14 -10.86 2.68
N PRO A 130 -1.66 -11.96 2.10
CA PRO A 130 -1.06 -12.53 0.89
C PRO A 130 -1.01 -11.56 -0.29
N SER A 131 -1.99 -10.64 -0.43
CA SER A 131 -1.96 -9.63 -1.48
C SER A 131 -0.80 -8.63 -1.31
N LEU A 132 -0.45 -8.29 -0.07
CA LEU A 132 0.69 -7.43 0.24
C LEU A 132 2.04 -8.12 -0.05
N ILE A 133 2.14 -9.42 0.23
CA ILE A 133 3.32 -10.23 -0.12
C ILE A 133 3.48 -10.28 -1.63
N LEU A 134 2.40 -10.50 -2.38
CA LEU A 134 2.38 -10.49 -3.83
C LEU A 134 2.85 -9.14 -4.39
N LEU A 135 2.33 -8.04 -3.85
CA LEU A 135 2.75 -6.69 -4.22
C LEU A 135 4.23 -6.46 -3.95
N ALA A 136 4.72 -6.87 -2.77
CA ALA A 136 6.13 -6.75 -2.42
C ALA A 136 7.04 -7.54 -3.38
N LEU A 137 6.64 -8.74 -3.80
CA LEU A 137 7.36 -9.53 -4.80
C LEU A 137 7.41 -8.81 -6.17
N ILE A 138 6.30 -8.24 -6.61
CA ILE A 138 6.25 -7.47 -7.87
C ILE A 138 7.19 -6.27 -7.80
N ILE A 139 7.16 -5.50 -6.70
CA ILE A 139 8.05 -4.35 -6.50
C ILE A 139 9.52 -4.79 -6.49
N TYR A 140 9.83 -5.92 -5.86
CA TYR A 140 11.18 -6.48 -5.85
C TYR A 140 11.68 -6.83 -7.25
N VAL A 141 10.84 -7.46 -8.09
CA VAL A 141 11.17 -7.76 -9.49
C VAL A 141 11.41 -6.47 -10.27
N ILE A 142 10.55 -5.45 -10.09
CA ILE A 142 10.73 -4.14 -10.72
C ILE A 142 12.07 -3.52 -10.29
N GLN A 143 12.40 -3.59 -9.00
CA GLN A 143 13.68 -3.08 -8.47
C GLN A 143 14.89 -3.75 -9.12
N LEU A 144 14.86 -5.08 -9.29
CA LEU A 144 15.94 -5.81 -9.97
C LEU A 144 16.10 -5.33 -11.42
N TYR A 145 14.98 -5.11 -12.12
CA TYR A 145 15.00 -4.61 -13.49
C TYR A 145 15.55 -3.18 -13.58
N VAL A 146 15.11 -2.29 -12.73
CA VAL A 146 15.58 -0.90 -12.66
C VAL A 146 17.07 -0.84 -12.33
N ASN A 147 17.52 -1.63 -11.35
CA ASN A 147 18.94 -1.69 -10.98
C ASN A 147 19.83 -2.23 -12.10
N LYS A 148 19.35 -3.23 -12.87
CA LYS A 148 20.06 -3.75 -14.03
C LYS A 148 20.19 -2.69 -15.12
N ARG A 149 19.12 -1.95 -15.38
CA ARG A 149 19.11 -0.84 -16.36
C ARG A 149 20.08 0.27 -15.97
N ASN A 150 20.12 0.68 -14.71
CA ASN A 150 21.00 1.73 -14.21
C ASN A 150 22.50 1.33 -14.18
N LYS A 151 22.81 0.02 -14.27
CA LYS A 151 24.20 -0.46 -14.40
C LYS A 151 24.68 -0.52 -15.85
N LEU A 152 23.77 -0.47 -16.81
CA LEU A 152 24.07 -0.56 -18.27
C LEU A 152 24.10 0.82 -18.94
N SER A 153 23.63 1.86 -18.28
CA SER A 153 23.74 3.27 -18.71
C SER A 153 24.87 3.98 -18.00
#